data_6e4a7c034e76104a0e53c8f13a198953
#
_entry.id   6e4a7c034e76104a0e53c8f13a198953
#
_cell.length_a   1.000
_cell.length_b   1.000
_cell.length_c   1.000
_cell.angle_alpha   90.00
_cell.angle_beta   90.00
_cell.angle_gamma   90.00
#
_symmetry.space_group_name_H-M   'P 1'
#
loop_
_entity.id
_entity.type
_entity.pdbx_description
1 polymer ?
#
loop_
_entity_poly.entity_id
_entity_poly.type
_entity_poly.pdbx_seq_one_letter_code
_entity_poly.pdbx_strand_id
1 'polypeptide(L)'
;MNLINRFYSFSVDYISTMIDFAPKFLPGVIQTLQLAFFSIFLGTVIGLIVAILKLSNKKILIKLSNFYITIVRGTPLLLQLYFIFFGLPVMGIEIDRFPSAVIGLAFHNGAYISEIFRGAIESIDYGQREAARSLGMTKWQSMRRVVLPQAFKRSIPSLGNQFIIAVKDSSLASVITITETMLLARQYAAATYNVFPIYTLAGIYYLIIIVGLSKLLNKVELRLKVSER
;
A
#
# COMPACT_ATOMS: atom_id res chain seq x y z
N MET A 1 -22.74 -40.72 18.32
CA MET A 1 -21.36 -40.20 18.24
C MET A 1 -21.27 -39.05 19.25
N ASN A 2 -20.45 -39.22 20.32
CA ASN A 2 -20.35 -38.23 21.38
C ASN A 2 -19.82 -36.87 20.86
N LEU A 3 -20.27 -35.78 21.47
CA LEU A 3 -19.89 -34.40 21.12
C LEU A 3 -18.36 -34.23 21.06
N ILE A 4 -17.64 -34.92 21.95
CA ILE A 4 -16.16 -34.94 21.99
C ILE A 4 -15.54 -35.54 20.72
N ASN A 5 -16.07 -36.67 20.23
CA ASN A 5 -15.55 -37.30 19.01
C ASN A 5 -15.82 -36.46 17.76
N ARG A 6 -16.95 -35.74 17.76
CA ARG A 6 -17.30 -34.83 16.67
C ARG A 6 -16.38 -33.58 16.66
N PHE A 7 -16.07 -33.06 17.83
CA PHE A 7 -15.12 -31.95 17.97
C PHE A 7 -13.69 -32.38 17.62
N TYR A 8 -13.29 -33.59 18.02
CA TYR A 8 -11.96 -34.11 17.70
C TYR A 8 -11.79 -34.33 16.19
N SER A 9 -12.74 -35.02 15.52
CA SER A 9 -12.68 -35.21 14.07
C SER A 9 -12.67 -33.87 13.32
N PHE A 10 -13.50 -32.91 13.71
CA PHE A 10 -13.50 -31.56 13.14
C PHE A 10 -12.13 -30.88 13.28
N SER A 11 -11.49 -30.97 14.45
CA SER A 11 -10.20 -30.33 14.69
C SER A 11 -9.08 -30.96 13.85
N VAL A 12 -9.09 -32.30 13.70
CA VAL A 12 -8.13 -33.02 12.88
C VAL A 12 -8.30 -32.67 11.40
N ASP A 13 -9.52 -32.68 10.87
CA ASP A 13 -9.84 -32.32 9.50
C ASP A 13 -9.49 -30.85 9.19
N TYR A 14 -9.71 -29.98 10.18
CA TYR A 14 -9.37 -28.57 10.10
C TYR A 14 -7.87 -28.34 9.94
N ILE A 15 -7.07 -28.95 10.82
CA ILE A 15 -5.60 -28.81 10.80
C ILE A 15 -5.01 -29.48 9.56
N SER A 16 -5.48 -30.69 9.18
CA SER A 16 -5.00 -31.37 7.99
C SER A 16 -5.24 -30.55 6.73
N THR A 17 -6.44 -29.96 6.58
CA THR A 17 -6.75 -29.05 5.46
C THR A 17 -5.79 -27.87 5.43
N MET A 18 -5.49 -27.24 6.57
CA MET A 18 -4.56 -26.11 6.61
C MET A 18 -3.14 -26.53 6.19
N ILE A 19 -2.65 -27.68 6.65
CA ILE A 19 -1.32 -28.18 6.29
C ILE A 19 -1.24 -28.48 4.78
N ASP A 20 -2.25 -29.14 4.22
CA ASP A 20 -2.29 -29.53 2.80
C ASP A 20 -2.36 -28.31 1.86
N PHE A 21 -3.03 -27.25 2.28
CA PHE A 21 -3.18 -26.04 1.48
C PHE A 21 -2.10 -24.99 1.73
N ALA A 22 -1.37 -25.04 2.85
CA ALA A 22 -0.35 -24.03 3.15
C ALA A 22 0.64 -23.82 1.98
N PRO A 23 1.31 -24.81 1.39
CA PRO A 23 2.24 -24.57 0.29
C PRO A 23 1.56 -24.03 -0.97
N LYS A 24 0.27 -24.33 -1.18
CA LYS A 24 -0.50 -23.90 -2.36
C LYS A 24 -0.83 -22.39 -2.33
N PHE A 25 -0.74 -21.73 -1.17
CA PHE A 25 -0.92 -20.28 -1.03
C PHE A 25 0.32 -19.47 -1.41
N LEU A 26 1.52 -20.07 -1.43
CA LEU A 26 2.77 -19.33 -1.68
C LEU A 26 2.77 -18.50 -2.97
N PRO A 27 2.26 -18.97 -4.12
CA PRO A 27 2.18 -18.14 -5.33
C PRO A 27 1.31 -16.89 -5.12
N GLY A 28 0.17 -17.03 -4.43
CA GLY A 28 -0.70 -15.90 -4.11
C GLY A 28 -0.05 -14.91 -3.15
N VAL A 29 0.68 -15.39 -2.15
CA VAL A 29 1.46 -14.55 -1.21
C VAL A 29 2.51 -13.74 -1.97
N ILE A 30 3.23 -14.35 -2.91
CA ILE A 30 4.21 -13.65 -3.75
C ILE A 30 3.50 -12.59 -4.59
N GLN A 31 2.37 -12.92 -5.19
CA GLN A 31 1.58 -11.99 -6.00
C GLN A 31 1.06 -10.80 -5.17
N THR A 32 0.60 -11.04 -3.93
CA THR A 32 0.22 -9.99 -2.97
C THR A 32 1.37 -9.02 -2.71
N LEU A 33 2.57 -9.55 -2.44
CA LEU A 33 3.76 -8.74 -2.19
C LEU A 33 4.22 -7.96 -3.42
N GLN A 34 4.15 -8.57 -4.61
CA GLN A 34 4.49 -7.90 -5.87
C GLN A 34 3.53 -6.73 -6.14
N LEU A 35 2.21 -6.94 -6.00
CA LEU A 35 1.22 -5.87 -6.15
C LEU A 35 1.51 -4.71 -5.18
N ALA A 36 1.71 -5.01 -3.90
CA ALA A 36 2.01 -3.99 -2.90
C ALA A 36 3.30 -3.24 -3.23
N PHE A 37 4.37 -3.96 -3.61
CA PHE A 37 5.66 -3.35 -3.93
C PHE A 37 5.56 -2.41 -5.13
N PHE A 38 5.04 -2.88 -6.27
CA PHE A 38 4.96 -2.07 -7.48
C PHE A 38 3.98 -0.90 -7.33
N SER A 39 2.86 -1.11 -6.63
CA SER A 39 1.89 -0.05 -6.38
C SER A 39 2.45 1.06 -5.46
N ILE A 40 3.19 0.70 -4.42
CA ILE A 40 3.83 1.69 -3.55
C ILE A 40 4.99 2.39 -4.26
N PHE A 41 5.77 1.67 -5.04
CA PHE A 41 6.85 2.27 -5.83
C PHE A 41 6.30 3.34 -6.79
N LEU A 42 5.34 3.00 -7.63
CA LEU A 42 4.70 3.97 -8.55
C LEU A 42 3.89 5.02 -7.79
N GLY A 43 3.18 4.63 -6.74
CA GLY A 43 2.43 5.54 -5.87
C GLY A 43 3.34 6.56 -5.18
N THR A 44 4.58 6.19 -4.84
CA THR A 44 5.57 7.12 -4.28
C THR A 44 6.00 8.16 -5.31
N VAL A 45 6.21 7.76 -6.56
CA VAL A 45 6.52 8.69 -7.65
C VAL A 45 5.35 9.66 -7.88
N ILE A 46 4.13 9.14 -8.02
CA ILE A 46 2.92 9.96 -8.18
C ILE A 46 2.75 10.90 -6.99
N GLY A 47 2.84 10.38 -5.76
CA GLY A 47 2.67 11.14 -4.53
C GLY A 47 3.69 12.27 -4.38
N LEU A 48 4.95 12.01 -4.73
CA LEU A 48 6.00 13.04 -4.71
C LEU A 48 5.72 14.16 -5.71
N ILE A 49 5.33 13.81 -6.94
CA ILE A 49 4.95 14.79 -7.97
C ILE A 49 3.78 15.64 -7.47
N VAL A 50 2.71 15.01 -6.99
CA VAL A 50 1.51 15.70 -6.50
C VAL A 50 1.83 16.60 -5.30
N ALA A 51 2.68 16.14 -4.37
CA ALA A 51 3.12 16.96 -3.22
C ALA A 51 3.88 18.21 -3.69
N ILE A 52 4.81 18.07 -4.66
CA ILE A 52 5.56 19.20 -5.22
C ILE A 52 4.61 20.18 -5.92
N LEU A 53 3.65 19.69 -6.70
CA LEU A 53 2.66 20.53 -7.39
C LEU A 53 1.78 21.26 -6.38
N LYS A 54 1.37 20.61 -5.30
CA LYS A 54 0.55 21.20 -4.24
C LYS A 54 1.28 22.27 -3.44
N LEU A 55 2.60 22.12 -3.25
CA LEU A 55 3.46 23.09 -2.58
C LEU A 55 3.97 24.21 -3.51
N SER A 56 3.57 24.20 -4.78
CA SER A 56 3.91 25.27 -5.73
C SER A 56 3.13 26.55 -5.44
N ASN A 57 3.64 27.69 -5.93
CA ASN A 57 2.95 28.98 -5.82
C ASN A 57 1.87 29.17 -6.92
N LYS A 58 1.65 28.18 -7.80
CA LYS A 58 0.73 28.27 -8.93
C LYS A 58 -0.64 27.74 -8.55
N LYS A 59 -1.64 28.62 -8.43
CA LYS A 59 -3.03 28.27 -8.04
C LYS A 59 -3.64 27.12 -8.85
N ILE A 60 -3.34 27.03 -10.16
CA ILE A 60 -3.87 25.95 -11.01
C ILE A 60 -3.31 24.58 -10.63
N LEU A 61 -2.01 24.48 -10.32
CA LEU A 61 -1.37 23.25 -9.91
C LEU A 61 -1.89 22.76 -8.55
N ILE A 62 -2.11 23.71 -7.62
CA ILE A 62 -2.74 23.42 -6.32
C ILE A 62 -4.16 22.90 -6.52
N LYS A 63 -4.97 23.54 -7.39
CA LYS A 63 -6.33 23.06 -7.67
C LYS A 63 -6.35 21.66 -8.27
N LEU A 64 -5.48 21.37 -9.24
CA LEU A 64 -5.39 20.03 -9.87
C LEU A 64 -4.97 18.98 -8.86
N SER A 65 -3.97 19.28 -8.01
CA SER A 65 -3.54 18.37 -6.96
C SER A 65 -4.67 18.08 -5.95
N ASN A 66 -5.36 19.12 -5.50
CA ASN A 66 -6.49 18.97 -4.58
C ASN A 66 -7.64 18.19 -5.22
N PHE A 67 -7.94 18.42 -6.49
CA PHE A 67 -8.97 17.68 -7.23
C PHE A 67 -8.65 16.18 -7.28
N TYR A 68 -7.42 15.82 -7.66
CA TYR A 68 -6.95 14.44 -7.65
C TYR A 68 -7.08 13.80 -6.25
N ILE A 69 -6.54 14.47 -5.22
CA ILE A 69 -6.55 13.95 -3.84
C ILE A 69 -8.01 13.77 -3.36
N THR A 70 -8.88 14.75 -3.64
CA THR A 70 -10.28 14.70 -3.21
C THR A 70 -11.04 13.56 -3.87
N ILE A 71 -10.89 13.36 -5.17
CA ILE A 71 -11.55 12.26 -5.88
C ILE A 71 -11.04 10.91 -5.38
N VAL A 72 -9.72 10.72 -5.34
CA VAL A 72 -9.15 9.42 -4.99
C VAL A 72 -9.44 9.05 -3.53
N ARG A 73 -9.34 9.99 -2.60
CA ARG A 73 -9.63 9.72 -1.18
C ARG A 73 -11.13 9.74 -0.86
N GLY A 74 -11.94 10.33 -1.73
CA GLY A 74 -13.39 10.41 -1.60
C GLY A 74 -14.15 9.25 -2.27
N THR A 75 -13.46 8.36 -3.00
CA THR A 75 -14.07 7.21 -3.67
C THR A 75 -13.47 5.89 -3.20
N PRO A 76 -14.26 4.80 -3.16
CA PRO A 76 -13.73 3.48 -2.77
C PRO A 76 -12.65 2.98 -3.74
N LEU A 77 -11.56 2.41 -3.20
CA LEU A 77 -10.51 1.79 -4.01
C LEU A 77 -11.07 0.72 -4.96
N LEU A 78 -12.01 -0.09 -4.49
CA LEU A 78 -12.67 -1.11 -5.31
C LEU A 78 -13.28 -0.51 -6.59
N LEU A 79 -13.94 0.65 -6.46
CA LEU A 79 -14.53 1.35 -7.60
C LEU A 79 -13.46 1.85 -8.58
N GLN A 80 -12.34 2.35 -8.04
CA GLN A 80 -11.20 2.80 -8.86
C GLN A 80 -10.60 1.65 -9.67
N LEU A 81 -10.46 0.45 -9.07
CA LEU A 81 -10.00 -0.75 -9.77
C LEU A 81 -10.96 -1.15 -10.89
N TYR A 82 -12.28 -1.09 -10.66
CA TYR A 82 -13.28 -1.36 -11.68
C TYR A 82 -13.21 -0.38 -12.84
N PHE A 83 -13.05 0.91 -12.58
CA PHE A 83 -12.92 1.91 -13.65
C PHE A 83 -11.69 1.66 -14.52
N ILE A 84 -10.56 1.28 -13.91
CA ILE A 84 -9.33 1.02 -14.67
C ILE A 84 -9.46 -0.27 -15.47
N PHE A 85 -9.94 -1.34 -14.86
CA PHE A 85 -9.94 -2.65 -15.50
C PHE A 85 -11.10 -2.87 -16.49
N PHE A 86 -12.29 -2.37 -16.18
CA PHE A 86 -13.47 -2.53 -17.03
C PHE A 86 -13.83 -1.25 -17.79
N GLY A 87 -13.55 -0.08 -17.26
CA GLY A 87 -13.91 1.19 -17.86
C GLY A 87 -12.97 1.63 -18.99
N LEU A 88 -11.65 1.48 -18.83
CA LEU A 88 -10.69 1.87 -19.87
C LEU A 88 -10.84 1.07 -21.17
N PRO A 89 -11.10 -0.25 -21.16
CA PRO A 89 -11.36 -0.99 -22.40
C PRO A 89 -12.55 -0.48 -23.20
N VAL A 90 -13.60 0.03 -22.54
CA VAL A 90 -14.73 0.67 -23.24
C VAL A 90 -14.30 1.92 -24.02
N MET A 91 -13.21 2.55 -23.57
CA MET A 91 -12.60 3.71 -24.26
C MET A 91 -11.50 3.31 -25.26
N GLY A 92 -11.33 2.00 -25.53
CA GLY A 92 -10.33 1.45 -26.44
C GLY A 92 -8.92 1.33 -25.84
N ILE A 93 -8.79 1.45 -24.49
CA ILE A 93 -7.50 1.33 -23.79
C ILE A 93 -7.48 -0.01 -23.06
N GLU A 94 -6.87 -1.02 -23.66
CA GLU A 94 -6.73 -2.34 -23.07
C GLU A 94 -5.41 -2.45 -22.31
N ILE A 95 -5.50 -2.83 -21.04
CA ILE A 95 -4.34 -3.02 -20.16
C ILE A 95 -4.49 -4.40 -19.50
N ASP A 96 -3.41 -5.16 -19.49
CA ASP A 96 -3.36 -6.46 -18.82
C ASP A 96 -3.74 -6.37 -17.34
N ARG A 97 -4.21 -7.48 -16.77
CA ARG A 97 -4.74 -7.54 -15.39
C ARG A 97 -3.75 -7.03 -14.34
N PHE A 98 -2.50 -7.52 -14.38
CA PHE A 98 -1.49 -7.14 -13.38
C PHE A 98 -1.11 -5.66 -13.46
N PRO A 99 -0.75 -5.10 -14.63
CA PRO A 99 -0.57 -3.65 -14.77
C PRO A 99 -1.79 -2.83 -14.37
N SER A 100 -3.01 -3.26 -14.72
CA SER A 100 -4.25 -2.57 -14.31
C SER A 100 -4.38 -2.49 -12.78
N ALA A 101 -4.13 -3.61 -12.08
CA ALA A 101 -4.13 -3.64 -10.62
C ALA A 101 -3.07 -2.71 -10.04
N VAL A 102 -1.83 -2.78 -10.56
CA VAL A 102 -0.72 -1.95 -10.10
C VAL A 102 -1.01 -0.46 -10.31
N ILE A 103 -1.54 -0.07 -11.48
CA ILE A 103 -1.91 1.32 -11.79
C ILE A 103 -3.01 1.81 -10.84
N GLY A 104 -4.06 1.02 -10.64
CA GLY A 104 -5.17 1.39 -9.76
C GLY A 104 -4.73 1.57 -8.31
N LEU A 105 -3.99 0.61 -7.79
CA LEU A 105 -3.43 0.67 -6.45
C LEU A 105 -2.41 1.81 -6.32
N ALA A 106 -1.57 2.06 -7.33
CA ALA A 106 -0.59 3.15 -7.31
C ALA A 106 -1.26 4.52 -7.36
N PHE A 107 -2.30 4.68 -8.17
CA PHE A 107 -3.09 5.89 -8.25
C PHE A 107 -3.77 6.17 -6.90
N HIS A 108 -4.33 5.15 -6.27
CA HIS A 108 -4.89 5.26 -4.93
C HIS A 108 -3.84 5.66 -3.89
N ASN A 109 -2.75 4.88 -3.77
CA ASN A 109 -1.69 5.12 -2.81
C ASN A 109 -1.00 6.48 -3.02
N GLY A 110 -0.86 6.94 -4.27
CA GLY A 110 -0.26 8.22 -4.61
C GLY A 110 -0.94 9.41 -3.95
N ALA A 111 -2.27 9.39 -3.81
CA ALA A 111 -3.01 10.45 -3.13
C ALA A 111 -2.69 10.50 -1.63
N TYR A 112 -2.56 9.35 -0.96
CA TYR A 112 -2.16 9.28 0.46
C TYR A 112 -0.70 9.65 0.66
N ILE A 113 0.18 9.14 -0.19
CA ILE A 113 1.62 9.42 -0.14
C ILE A 113 1.90 10.89 -0.40
N SER A 114 1.12 11.57 -1.25
CA SER A 114 1.27 13.01 -1.48
C SER A 114 1.06 13.82 -0.19
N GLU A 115 0.08 13.45 0.62
CA GLU A 115 -0.17 14.08 1.91
C GLU A 115 0.89 13.71 2.96
N ILE A 116 1.45 12.50 2.91
CA ILE A 116 2.59 12.10 3.74
C ILE A 116 3.79 13.01 3.44
N PHE A 117 4.15 13.19 2.17
CA PHE A 117 5.26 14.08 1.79
C PHE A 117 4.98 15.54 2.14
N ARG A 118 3.76 16.04 1.88
CA ARG A 118 3.38 17.40 2.25
C ARG A 118 3.53 17.63 3.75
N GLY A 119 2.96 16.73 4.57
CA GLY A 119 3.07 16.83 6.03
C GLY A 119 4.51 16.74 6.53
N ALA A 120 5.33 15.86 5.93
CA ALA A 120 6.75 15.76 6.27
C ALA A 120 7.51 17.04 5.92
N ILE A 121 7.25 17.67 4.76
CA ILE A 121 7.88 18.94 4.36
C ILE A 121 7.44 20.09 5.27
N GLU A 122 6.17 20.15 5.63
CA GLU A 122 5.64 21.19 6.52
C GLU A 122 6.12 21.02 7.98
N SER A 123 6.46 19.79 8.39
CA SER A 123 6.99 19.53 9.74
C SER A 123 8.43 20.01 9.95
N ILE A 124 9.17 20.39 8.89
CA ILE A 124 10.53 20.91 9.02
C ILE A 124 10.46 22.32 9.59
N ASP A 125 11.20 22.53 10.68
CA ASP A 125 11.30 23.81 11.37
C ASP A 125 11.60 24.96 10.40
N TYR A 126 10.86 26.07 10.56
CA TYR A 126 10.99 27.25 9.70
C TYR A 126 12.40 27.85 9.80
N GLY A 127 13.03 27.79 10.99
CA GLY A 127 14.40 28.25 11.21
C GLY A 127 15.42 27.56 10.31
N GLN A 128 15.20 26.30 9.91
CA GLN A 128 16.07 25.62 8.94
C GLN A 128 16.03 26.29 7.57
N ARG A 129 14.85 26.79 7.17
CA ARG A 129 14.68 27.52 5.90
C ARG A 129 15.27 28.92 5.99
N GLU A 130 15.10 29.59 7.12
CA GLU A 130 15.68 30.92 7.36
C GLU A 130 17.22 30.86 7.41
N ALA A 131 17.79 29.92 8.16
CA ALA A 131 19.24 29.74 8.22
C ALA A 131 19.84 29.48 6.83
N ALA A 132 19.23 28.59 6.03
CA ALA A 132 19.66 28.35 4.66
C ALA A 132 19.60 29.62 3.79
N ARG A 133 18.53 30.43 3.95
CA ARG A 133 18.38 31.70 3.24
C ARG A 133 19.42 32.74 3.67
N SER A 134 19.73 32.82 4.96
CA SER A 134 20.76 33.71 5.50
C SER A 134 22.17 33.37 5.00
N LEU A 135 22.42 32.09 4.68
CA LEU A 135 23.63 31.62 3.99
C LEU A 135 23.64 31.87 2.48
N GLY A 136 22.69 32.69 1.94
CA GLY A 136 22.62 33.06 0.53
C GLY A 136 21.95 32.02 -0.38
N MET A 137 21.35 30.95 0.16
CA MET A 137 20.66 29.95 -0.68
C MET A 137 19.39 30.55 -1.28
N THR A 138 19.12 30.26 -2.55
CA THR A 138 17.80 30.52 -3.17
C THR A 138 16.72 29.66 -2.51
N LYS A 139 15.43 30.00 -2.68
CA LYS A 139 14.30 29.18 -2.20
C LYS A 139 14.40 27.74 -2.66
N TRP A 140 14.78 27.52 -3.92
CA TRP A 140 14.96 26.17 -4.49
C TRP A 140 16.16 25.42 -3.89
N GLN A 141 17.28 26.12 -3.70
CA GLN A 141 18.46 25.51 -3.05
C GLN A 141 18.16 25.11 -1.60
N SER A 142 17.51 25.99 -0.82
CA SER A 142 17.07 25.68 0.53
C SER A 142 16.11 24.48 0.55
N MET A 143 15.12 24.44 -0.34
CA MET A 143 14.21 23.30 -0.45
C MET A 143 14.97 22.00 -0.77
N ARG A 144 15.80 21.99 -1.81
CA ARG A 144 16.48 20.78 -2.30
C ARG A 144 17.57 20.27 -1.35
N ARG A 145 18.37 21.18 -0.74
CA ARG A 145 19.56 20.81 0.03
C ARG A 145 19.30 20.66 1.52
N VAL A 146 18.29 21.34 2.06
CA VAL A 146 18.03 21.38 3.51
C VAL A 146 16.69 20.71 3.84
N VAL A 147 15.58 21.14 3.22
CA VAL A 147 14.24 20.70 3.59
C VAL A 147 13.92 19.29 3.10
N LEU A 148 14.10 19.01 1.81
CA LEU A 148 13.73 17.72 1.22
C LEU A 148 14.48 16.53 1.83
N PRO A 149 15.80 16.56 2.08
CA PRO A 149 16.48 15.43 2.72
C PRO A 149 15.96 15.13 4.12
N GLN A 150 15.67 16.16 4.92
CA GLN A 150 15.09 16.00 6.24
C GLN A 150 13.64 15.50 6.17
N ALA A 151 12.82 16.07 5.29
CA ALA A 151 11.43 15.66 5.07
C ALA A 151 11.35 14.22 4.60
N PHE A 152 12.25 13.78 3.71
CA PHE A 152 12.30 12.40 3.27
C PHE A 152 12.57 11.43 4.44
N LYS A 153 13.54 11.73 5.29
CA LYS A 153 13.79 10.92 6.50
C LYS A 153 12.54 10.84 7.39
N ARG A 154 11.86 11.98 7.62
CA ARG A 154 10.64 12.03 8.44
C ARG A 154 9.45 11.33 7.80
N SER A 155 9.41 11.19 6.47
CA SER A 155 8.33 10.48 5.78
C SER A 155 8.47 8.95 5.82
N ILE A 156 9.67 8.40 6.07
CA ILE A 156 9.94 6.95 6.02
C ILE A 156 8.99 6.13 6.91
N PRO A 157 8.72 6.47 8.17
CA PRO A 157 7.77 5.72 9.01
C PRO A 157 6.36 5.66 8.40
N SER A 158 5.87 6.82 7.94
CA SER A 158 4.54 6.91 7.33
C SER A 158 4.45 6.18 5.99
N LEU A 159 5.51 6.22 5.17
CA LEU A 159 5.61 5.45 3.92
C LEU A 159 5.65 3.94 4.20
N GLY A 160 6.38 3.51 5.23
CA GLY A 160 6.40 2.12 5.67
C GLY A 160 5.02 1.64 6.12
N ASN A 161 4.29 2.45 6.88
CA ASN A 161 2.92 2.14 7.26
C ASN A 161 1.99 2.08 6.03
N GLN A 162 2.15 2.99 5.06
CA GLN A 162 1.39 2.97 3.82
C GLN A 162 1.68 1.69 3.00
N PHE A 163 2.92 1.17 3.03
CA PHE A 163 3.24 -0.12 2.43
C PHE A 163 2.48 -1.28 3.08
N ILE A 164 2.39 -1.30 4.42
CA ILE A 164 1.61 -2.31 5.16
C ILE A 164 0.12 -2.22 4.81
N ILE A 165 -0.42 -1.01 4.62
CA ILE A 165 -1.79 -0.80 4.16
C ILE A 165 -1.96 -1.36 2.75
N ALA A 166 -1.04 -1.05 1.83
CA ALA A 166 -1.08 -1.51 0.44
C ALA A 166 -1.05 -3.05 0.32
N VAL A 167 -0.37 -3.76 1.22
CA VAL A 167 -0.43 -5.24 1.29
C VAL A 167 -1.85 -5.72 1.57
N LYS A 168 -2.60 -5.06 2.44
CA LYS A 168 -4.01 -5.41 2.69
C LYS A 168 -4.91 -5.02 1.53
N ASP A 169 -4.71 -3.83 0.98
CA ASP A 169 -5.48 -3.29 -0.13
C ASP A 169 -5.31 -4.08 -1.41
N SER A 170 -4.15 -4.76 -1.60
CA SER A 170 -3.91 -5.62 -2.75
C SER A 170 -4.91 -6.79 -2.83
N SER A 171 -5.52 -7.20 -1.70
CA SER A 171 -6.60 -8.21 -1.69
C SER A 171 -7.80 -7.82 -2.53
N LEU A 172 -8.05 -6.51 -2.72
CA LEU A 172 -9.11 -6.01 -3.59
C LEU A 172 -8.85 -6.28 -5.07
N ALA A 173 -7.60 -6.53 -5.48
CA ALA A 173 -7.28 -6.93 -6.85
C ALA A 173 -7.85 -8.32 -7.22
N SER A 174 -8.29 -9.10 -6.24
CA SER A 174 -9.03 -10.36 -6.45
C SER A 174 -10.30 -10.17 -7.30
N VAL A 175 -10.94 -9.00 -7.24
CA VAL A 175 -12.19 -8.71 -7.97
C VAL A 175 -11.94 -8.52 -9.47
N ILE A 176 -10.73 -8.15 -9.87
CA ILE A 176 -10.28 -8.07 -11.25
C ILE A 176 -9.43 -9.29 -11.64
N THR A 177 -9.70 -10.41 -10.98
CA THR A 177 -9.16 -11.75 -11.29
C THR A 177 -7.64 -11.90 -11.13
N ILE A 178 -6.99 -11.09 -10.29
CA ILE A 178 -5.59 -11.30 -9.89
C ILE A 178 -5.54 -12.42 -8.85
N THR A 179 -4.78 -13.46 -9.16
CA THR A 179 -4.63 -14.65 -8.30
C THR A 179 -3.63 -14.38 -7.16
N GLU A 180 -3.99 -13.43 -6.30
CA GLU A 180 -3.30 -13.14 -5.05
C GLU A 180 -3.89 -14.00 -3.90
N THR A 181 -3.40 -13.81 -2.67
CA THR A 181 -3.77 -14.64 -1.50
C THR A 181 -5.29 -14.76 -1.29
N MET A 182 -6.06 -13.68 -1.44
CA MET A 182 -7.50 -13.71 -1.20
C MET A 182 -8.27 -14.41 -2.32
N LEU A 183 -7.85 -14.26 -3.59
CA LEU A 183 -8.47 -15.00 -4.69
C LEU A 183 -8.21 -16.50 -4.58
N LEU A 184 -6.98 -16.91 -4.20
CA LEU A 184 -6.68 -18.33 -3.92
C LEU A 184 -7.56 -18.88 -2.80
N ALA A 185 -7.73 -18.12 -1.71
CA ALA A 185 -8.64 -18.52 -0.63
C ALA A 185 -10.07 -18.76 -1.14
N ARG A 186 -10.60 -17.83 -1.94
CA ARG A 186 -11.94 -17.98 -2.55
C ARG A 186 -12.04 -19.22 -3.43
N GLN A 187 -11.04 -19.45 -4.29
CA GLN A 187 -11.01 -20.60 -5.22
C GLN A 187 -10.94 -21.93 -4.45
N TYR A 188 -10.04 -22.05 -3.48
CA TYR A 188 -9.89 -23.27 -2.69
C TYR A 188 -11.12 -23.51 -1.80
N ALA A 189 -11.67 -22.50 -1.16
CA ALA A 189 -12.89 -22.62 -0.36
C ALA A 189 -14.09 -23.08 -1.21
N ALA A 190 -14.23 -22.54 -2.42
CA ALA A 190 -15.29 -22.95 -3.35
C ALA A 190 -15.10 -24.39 -3.89
N ALA A 191 -13.85 -24.80 -4.16
CA ALA A 191 -13.55 -26.14 -4.70
C ALA A 191 -13.68 -27.25 -3.65
N THR A 192 -13.43 -26.96 -2.36
CA THR A 192 -13.37 -27.99 -1.31
C THR A 192 -14.51 -27.91 -0.31
N TYR A 193 -15.29 -26.81 -0.34
CA TYR A 193 -16.31 -26.47 0.69
C TYR A 193 -15.72 -26.29 2.12
N ASN A 194 -14.39 -26.32 2.27
CA ASN A 194 -13.67 -26.10 3.52
C ASN A 194 -13.43 -24.60 3.79
N VAL A 195 -14.52 -23.83 3.91
CA VAL A 195 -14.49 -22.37 3.99
C VAL A 195 -13.64 -21.87 5.16
N PHE A 196 -13.91 -22.38 6.36
CA PHE A 196 -13.30 -21.85 7.58
C PHE A 196 -11.79 -22.09 7.67
N PRO A 197 -11.23 -23.32 7.47
CA PRO A 197 -9.80 -23.53 7.51
C PRO A 197 -9.04 -22.79 6.41
N ILE A 198 -9.60 -22.68 5.20
CA ILE A 198 -8.97 -21.99 4.08
C ILE A 198 -8.86 -20.47 4.33
N TYR A 199 -9.93 -19.81 4.79
CA TYR A 199 -9.85 -18.37 5.11
C TYR A 199 -9.01 -18.10 6.36
N THR A 200 -9.00 -19.00 7.35
CA THR A 200 -8.07 -18.89 8.48
C THR A 200 -6.63 -18.93 8.01
N LEU A 201 -6.29 -19.85 7.11
CA LEU A 201 -4.95 -19.95 6.54
C LEU A 201 -4.56 -18.67 5.79
N ALA A 202 -5.44 -18.12 4.96
CA ALA A 202 -5.22 -16.83 4.31
C ALA A 202 -4.96 -15.70 5.32
N GLY A 203 -5.78 -15.64 6.40
CA GLY A 203 -5.59 -14.68 7.49
C GLY A 203 -4.24 -14.82 8.19
N ILE A 204 -3.77 -16.04 8.40
CA ILE A 204 -2.45 -16.33 8.98
C ILE A 204 -1.34 -15.82 8.06
N TYR A 205 -1.42 -16.02 6.74
CA TYR A 205 -0.44 -15.49 5.80
C TYR A 205 -0.38 -13.97 5.83
N TYR A 206 -1.53 -13.28 5.79
CA TYR A 206 -1.56 -11.83 5.94
C TYR A 206 -0.96 -11.38 7.27
N LEU A 207 -1.29 -12.06 8.37
CA LEU A 207 -0.76 -11.73 9.70
C LEU A 207 0.76 -11.88 9.75
N ILE A 208 1.32 -12.97 9.22
CA ILE A 208 2.77 -13.20 9.16
C ILE A 208 3.47 -12.08 8.37
N ILE A 209 2.95 -11.73 7.19
CA ILE A 209 3.50 -10.67 6.36
C ILE A 209 3.45 -9.33 7.10
N ILE A 210 2.29 -8.96 7.64
CA ILE A 210 2.07 -7.67 8.30
C ILE A 210 2.92 -7.54 9.56
N VAL A 211 2.97 -8.57 10.40
CA VAL A 211 3.81 -8.58 11.61
C VAL A 211 5.29 -8.50 11.25
N GLY A 212 5.73 -9.24 10.21
CA GLY A 212 7.10 -9.18 9.72
C GLY A 212 7.49 -7.78 9.24
N LEU A 213 6.65 -7.18 8.41
CA LEU A 213 6.85 -5.81 7.90
C LEU A 213 6.82 -4.76 9.02
N SER A 214 5.89 -4.89 9.98
CA SER A 214 5.81 -3.98 11.14
C SER A 214 7.06 -4.03 12.01
N LYS A 215 7.60 -5.24 12.26
CA LYS A 215 8.87 -5.39 13.00
C LYS A 215 10.05 -4.79 12.24
N LEU A 216 10.09 -4.95 10.92
CA LEU A 216 11.12 -4.33 10.07
C LEU A 216 11.02 -2.80 10.13
N LEU A 217 9.82 -2.26 9.98
CA LEU A 217 9.55 -0.82 10.04
C LEU A 217 9.99 -0.24 11.38
N ASN A 218 9.63 -0.87 12.50
CA ASN A 218 10.05 -0.42 13.85
C ASN A 218 11.57 -0.37 14.00
N LYS A 219 12.32 -1.34 13.42
CA LYS A 219 13.78 -1.31 13.42
C LYS A 219 14.34 -0.12 12.62
N VAL A 220 13.72 0.20 11.49
CA VAL A 220 14.10 1.35 10.65
C VAL A 220 13.84 2.65 11.41
N GLU A 221 12.68 2.79 12.05
CA GLU A 221 12.32 3.97 12.84
C GLU A 221 13.29 4.21 14.01
N LEU A 222 13.66 3.16 14.74
CA LEU A 222 14.63 3.27 15.83
C LEU A 222 15.99 3.78 15.33
N ARG A 223 16.46 3.30 14.17
CA ARG A 223 17.73 3.78 13.58
C ARG A 223 17.64 5.24 13.14
N LEU A 224 16.50 5.68 12.60
CA LEU A 224 16.32 7.07 12.19
C LEU A 224 16.30 8.03 13.39
N LYS A 225 15.65 7.65 14.50
CA LYS A 225 15.63 8.45 15.75
C LYS A 225 17.01 8.62 16.39
N VAL A 226 17.88 7.63 16.30
CA VAL A 226 19.28 7.74 16.80
C VAL A 226 20.10 8.72 15.97
N SER A 227 19.78 8.89 14.69
CA SER A 227 20.47 9.84 13.79
C SER A 227 20.00 11.30 13.95
N GLU A 228 18.99 11.58 14.78
CA GLU A 228 18.48 12.93 15.07
C GLU A 228 18.99 13.49 16.41
N ARG A 229 19.74 12.70 17.19
CA ARG A 229 20.47 13.10 18.40
C ARG A 229 21.91 13.45 18.06
#